data_fca8fc1dc1d8e0b433953d9f937019bc
#
_entry.id   fca8fc1dc1d8e0b433953d9f937019bc
#
_cell.length_a   1.000
_cell.length_b   1.000
_cell.length_c   1.000
_cell.angle_alpha   90.00
_cell.angle_beta   90.00
_cell.angle_gamma   90.00
#
_symmetry.space_group_name_H-M   'P 1'
#
loop_
_entity.id
_entity.type
_entity.pdbx_description
1 polymer ?
#
loop_
_entity_poly.entity_id
_entity_poly.type
_entity_poly.pdbx_seq_one_letter_code
_entity_poly.pdbx_strand_id
1 'polypeptide(L)'
;MPLRLDASASGFRQQFEAFLATKREVSADVDAAARGIVNEVIKRGDTALIELSKKFDRVDLDDIGLRVTTAEIEAAAKSCDKKALDALALARSRIAAYHLRQLPKDERFTDALGVELGSRWTAIEAVGLYVPGGTAAYPSSVLMNAVPAKVAGVPRVVMVVPAPDGNLNPLVLAAAQLAGVDEIYRVGGAQAIAALAYGTQTIAPVAKIVGPGNAYVAAAKRIVFGKVGIDMIAGPSEVLIAADKTGNADWIAADLLAQAEHDEAAQSILITDDAALATEVEKAVEAQLKSLPRAKIAGASWRDFGAIILVRSLSDAVPLIDAIAPEHLELIAADAESLLTRIRNAGAIFIGHHTPEAIGDYVAGSNHVLPTARSARFSSGLGVLDFMKRTSLLKLGPESLRALGPAAIALGRAEGLEAHARSVAIRLNL
;
A
#
# COMPACT_ATOMS: atom_id res chain seq x y z
N MET A 1 -19.60 -21.24 6.37
CA MET A 1 -18.81 -21.96 5.35
C MET A 1 -18.52 -20.97 4.26
N PRO A 2 -17.36 -21.03 3.62
CA PRO A 2 -16.99 -20.13 2.50
C PRO A 2 -17.89 -20.35 1.28
N LEU A 3 -17.89 -19.39 0.38
CA LEU A 3 -18.55 -19.52 -0.91
C LEU A 3 -17.85 -20.62 -1.74
N ARG A 4 -18.62 -21.57 -2.31
CA ARG A 4 -18.08 -22.58 -3.23
C ARG A 4 -18.58 -22.31 -4.65
N LEU A 5 -17.65 -22.22 -5.58
CA LEU A 5 -17.91 -22.04 -7.01
C LEU A 5 -17.23 -23.15 -7.81
N ASP A 6 -17.89 -23.60 -8.87
CA ASP A 6 -17.36 -24.57 -9.83
C ASP A 6 -17.39 -23.94 -11.22
N ALA A 7 -16.21 -23.73 -11.82
CA ALA A 7 -16.09 -23.11 -13.15
C ALA A 7 -16.70 -23.94 -14.28
N SER A 8 -16.99 -25.23 -14.05
CA SER A 8 -17.70 -26.09 -15.01
C SER A 8 -19.24 -26.00 -14.93
N ALA A 9 -19.77 -25.41 -13.86
CA ALA A 9 -21.23 -25.33 -13.64
C ALA A 9 -21.90 -24.29 -14.55
N SER A 10 -23.12 -24.62 -15.00
CA SER A 10 -23.98 -23.66 -15.70
C SER A 10 -24.35 -22.51 -14.75
N GLY A 11 -23.99 -21.27 -15.04
CA GLY A 11 -24.23 -20.12 -14.14
C GLY A 11 -23.02 -19.68 -13.34
N PHE A 12 -21.88 -20.37 -13.44
CA PHE A 12 -20.64 -19.94 -12.80
C PHE A 12 -20.31 -18.48 -13.06
N ARG A 13 -20.40 -18.04 -14.30
CA ARG A 13 -20.11 -16.66 -14.70
C ARG A 13 -20.92 -15.65 -13.90
N GLN A 14 -22.22 -15.86 -13.76
CA GLN A 14 -23.09 -14.95 -13.02
C GLN A 14 -22.74 -14.95 -11.52
N GLN A 15 -22.48 -16.12 -10.95
CA GLN A 15 -22.07 -16.25 -9.54
C GLN A 15 -20.72 -15.60 -9.27
N PHE A 16 -19.76 -15.76 -10.19
CA PHE A 16 -18.45 -15.14 -10.10
C PHE A 16 -18.52 -13.61 -10.25
N GLU A 17 -19.34 -13.09 -11.18
CA GLU A 17 -19.59 -11.66 -11.31
C GLU A 17 -20.25 -11.08 -10.05
N ALA A 18 -21.19 -11.80 -9.43
CA ALA A 18 -21.80 -11.41 -8.16
C ALA A 18 -20.76 -11.41 -7.02
N PHE A 19 -19.89 -12.43 -6.96
CA PHE A 19 -18.80 -12.49 -6.02
C PHE A 19 -17.85 -11.28 -6.16
N LEU A 20 -17.45 -10.94 -7.39
CA LEU A 20 -16.62 -9.77 -7.66
C LEU A 20 -17.30 -8.45 -7.31
N ALA A 21 -18.62 -8.39 -7.40
CA ALA A 21 -19.41 -7.21 -7.08
C ALA A 21 -19.70 -7.05 -5.59
N THR A 22 -19.35 -8.05 -4.76
CA THR A 22 -19.52 -7.96 -3.30
C THR A 22 -18.76 -6.77 -2.77
N LYS A 23 -19.48 -5.75 -2.35
CA LYS A 23 -18.90 -4.50 -1.85
C LYS A 23 -18.39 -4.69 -0.42
N ARG A 24 -17.14 -4.36 -0.23
CA ARG A 24 -16.50 -4.24 1.09
C ARG A 24 -16.18 -2.77 1.38
N GLU A 25 -17.04 -1.86 0.86
CA GLU A 25 -16.81 -0.41 0.84
C GLU A 25 -17.25 0.29 2.12
N VAL A 26 -16.62 1.42 2.35
CA VAL A 26 -16.90 2.39 3.41
C VAL A 26 -18.27 3.04 3.16
N SER A 27 -19.08 3.20 4.22
CA SER A 27 -20.39 3.85 4.13
C SER A 27 -20.26 5.36 3.87
N ALA A 28 -21.31 5.96 3.27
CA ALA A 28 -21.38 7.42 3.04
C ALA A 28 -21.28 8.23 4.35
N ASP A 29 -21.69 7.66 5.47
CA ASP A 29 -21.60 8.28 6.80
C ASP A 29 -20.14 8.47 7.23
N VAL A 30 -19.25 7.54 6.89
CA VAL A 30 -17.82 7.65 7.17
C VAL A 30 -17.18 8.79 6.37
N ASP A 31 -17.55 8.96 5.11
CA ASP A 31 -17.04 10.07 4.29
C ASP A 31 -17.48 11.44 4.84
N ALA A 32 -18.73 11.58 5.26
CA ALA A 32 -19.24 12.82 5.85
C ALA A 32 -18.53 13.13 7.19
N ALA A 33 -18.35 12.12 8.05
CA ALA A 33 -17.65 12.27 9.32
C ALA A 33 -16.18 12.63 9.12
N ALA A 34 -15.46 11.94 8.20
CA ALA A 34 -14.07 12.22 7.88
C ALA A 34 -13.91 13.67 7.35
N ARG A 35 -14.81 14.12 6.49
CA ARG A 35 -14.82 15.51 5.97
C ARG A 35 -15.02 16.53 7.08
N GLY A 36 -15.90 16.27 8.04
CA GLY A 36 -16.09 17.10 9.22
C GLY A 36 -14.81 17.23 10.03
N ILE A 37 -14.14 16.11 10.30
CA ILE A 37 -12.86 16.07 11.04
C ILE A 37 -11.76 16.83 10.30
N VAL A 38 -11.60 16.61 8.99
CA VAL A 38 -10.61 17.31 8.16
C VAL A 38 -10.83 18.83 8.23
N ASN A 39 -12.08 19.28 8.10
CA ASN A 39 -12.40 20.71 8.18
C ASN A 39 -12.10 21.33 9.56
N GLU A 40 -12.34 20.61 10.65
CA GLU A 40 -12.00 21.07 12.00
C GLU A 40 -10.49 21.25 12.18
N VAL A 41 -9.68 20.30 11.68
CA VAL A 41 -8.21 20.43 11.74
C VAL A 41 -7.72 21.61 10.90
N ILE A 42 -8.27 21.82 9.70
CA ILE A 42 -7.92 22.98 8.85
C ILE A 42 -8.18 24.31 9.59
N LYS A 43 -9.31 24.40 10.30
CA LYS A 43 -9.72 25.63 10.99
C LYS A 43 -8.96 25.90 12.29
N ARG A 44 -8.67 24.84 13.07
CA ARG A 44 -8.29 24.96 14.48
C ARG A 44 -6.90 24.37 14.79
N GLY A 45 -6.27 23.67 13.82
CA GLY A 45 -4.93 23.12 13.96
C GLY A 45 -4.78 22.18 15.17
N ASP A 46 -3.75 22.43 15.99
CA ASP A 46 -3.43 21.59 17.16
C ASP A 46 -4.59 21.49 18.16
N THR A 47 -5.37 22.54 18.35
CA THR A 47 -6.55 22.51 19.24
C THR A 47 -7.54 21.43 18.81
N ALA A 48 -7.78 21.29 17.51
CA ALA A 48 -8.65 20.22 17.01
C ALA A 48 -8.02 18.83 17.22
N LEU A 49 -6.69 18.69 17.02
CA LEU A 49 -5.99 17.42 17.25
C LEU A 49 -6.12 16.97 18.71
N ILE A 50 -5.91 17.86 19.67
CA ILE A 50 -5.99 17.58 21.11
C ILE A 50 -7.40 17.11 21.47
N GLU A 51 -8.44 17.87 21.08
CA GLU A 51 -9.83 17.52 21.37
C GLU A 51 -10.25 16.19 20.74
N LEU A 52 -9.87 15.94 19.47
CA LEU A 52 -10.21 14.70 18.76
C LEU A 52 -9.46 13.51 19.35
N SER A 53 -8.18 13.67 19.75
CA SER A 53 -7.43 12.61 20.43
C SER A 53 -8.01 12.29 21.81
N LYS A 54 -8.47 13.29 22.55
CA LYS A 54 -9.19 13.08 23.81
C LYS A 54 -10.49 12.29 23.60
N LYS A 55 -11.21 12.62 22.53
CA LYS A 55 -12.47 11.96 22.19
C LYS A 55 -12.31 10.50 21.72
N PHE A 56 -11.33 10.25 20.82
CA PHE A 56 -11.20 8.96 20.13
C PHE A 56 -10.16 8.04 20.75
N ASP A 57 -9.04 8.61 21.20
CA ASP A 57 -7.93 7.84 21.78
C ASP A 57 -7.92 7.91 23.32
N ARG A 58 -8.82 8.70 23.95
CA ARG A 58 -8.91 8.89 25.42
C ARG A 58 -7.60 9.40 26.02
N VAL A 59 -6.88 10.21 25.29
CA VAL A 59 -5.58 10.79 25.70
C VAL A 59 -5.64 12.31 25.67
N ASP A 60 -5.15 12.94 26.73
CA ASP A 60 -4.96 14.38 26.78
C ASP A 60 -3.55 14.73 26.32
N LEU A 61 -3.45 15.30 25.11
CA LEU A 61 -2.17 15.64 24.52
C LEU A 61 -1.56 16.93 25.09
N ASP A 62 -2.32 17.72 25.86
CA ASP A 62 -1.76 18.84 26.62
C ASP A 62 -0.87 18.33 27.77
N ASP A 63 -1.19 17.16 28.35
CA ASP A 63 -0.43 16.56 29.43
C ASP A 63 0.86 15.86 28.96
N ILE A 64 0.79 15.08 27.86
CA ILE A 64 1.88 14.22 27.42
C ILE A 64 2.62 14.71 26.17
N GLY A 65 2.11 15.78 25.54
CA GLY A 65 2.64 16.36 24.31
C GLY A 65 2.23 15.58 23.05
N LEU A 66 2.05 16.31 21.96
CA LEU A 66 1.72 15.77 20.65
C LEU A 66 2.92 15.02 20.04
N ARG A 67 4.12 15.56 20.18
CA ARG A 67 5.35 14.98 19.64
C ARG A 67 5.97 13.97 20.60
N VAL A 68 6.38 12.82 20.08
CA VAL A 68 7.19 11.84 20.82
C VAL A 68 8.63 12.34 20.89
N THR A 69 9.20 12.39 22.09
CA THR A 69 10.55 12.87 22.32
C THR A 69 11.61 11.79 22.01
N THR A 70 12.83 12.21 21.73
CA THR A 70 13.96 11.31 21.54
C THR A 70 14.20 10.42 22.77
N ALA A 71 14.03 10.97 23.97
CA ALA A 71 14.18 10.22 25.22
C ALA A 71 13.15 9.08 25.35
N GLU A 72 11.90 9.31 24.94
CA GLU A 72 10.85 8.28 24.92
C GLU A 72 11.17 7.18 23.91
N ILE A 73 11.65 7.56 22.71
CA ILE A 73 12.04 6.60 21.67
C ILE A 73 13.20 5.73 22.17
N GLU A 74 14.20 6.31 22.79
CA GLU A 74 15.34 5.56 23.34
C GLU A 74 14.94 4.65 24.51
N ALA A 75 14.07 5.12 25.40
CA ALA A 75 13.54 4.32 26.48
C ALA A 75 12.72 3.13 25.96
N ALA A 76 11.89 3.35 24.96
CA ALA A 76 11.11 2.30 24.30
C ALA A 76 12.02 1.24 23.66
N ALA A 77 13.04 1.67 22.91
CA ALA A 77 13.97 0.73 22.28
C ALA A 77 14.74 -0.12 23.31
N LYS A 78 15.11 0.45 24.45
CA LYS A 78 15.78 -0.28 25.55
C LYS A 78 14.85 -1.28 26.26
N SER A 79 13.54 -1.08 26.23
CA SER A 79 12.57 -1.98 26.85
C SER A 79 12.17 -3.18 25.99
N CYS A 80 12.53 -3.17 24.70
CA CYS A 80 12.15 -4.22 23.76
C CYS A 80 12.98 -5.50 23.93
N ASP A 81 12.34 -6.64 23.66
CA ASP A 81 13.05 -7.92 23.60
C ASP A 81 14.11 -7.92 22.49
N LYS A 82 15.30 -8.46 22.81
CA LYS A 82 16.42 -8.51 21.87
C LYS A 82 16.11 -9.30 20.61
N LYS A 83 15.37 -10.41 20.68
CA LYS A 83 15.03 -11.21 19.51
C LYS A 83 14.14 -10.41 18.53
N ALA A 84 13.19 -9.64 19.07
CA ALA A 84 12.35 -8.78 18.26
C ALA A 84 13.17 -7.66 17.59
N LEU A 85 14.11 -7.04 18.29
CA LEU A 85 15.01 -6.03 17.73
C LEU A 85 15.92 -6.61 16.63
N ASP A 86 16.49 -7.80 16.86
CA ASP A 86 17.33 -8.50 15.87
C ASP A 86 16.50 -8.85 14.61
N ALA A 87 15.24 -9.28 14.78
CA ALA A 87 14.32 -9.54 13.66
C ALA A 87 13.98 -8.26 12.88
N LEU A 88 13.71 -7.14 13.55
CA LEU A 88 13.50 -5.84 12.89
C LEU A 88 14.74 -5.38 12.14
N ALA A 89 15.94 -5.57 12.70
CA ALA A 89 17.20 -5.22 12.03
C ALA A 89 17.41 -6.05 10.74
N LEU A 90 17.11 -7.36 10.80
CA LEU A 90 17.12 -8.23 9.63
C LEU A 90 16.11 -7.76 8.58
N ALA A 91 14.85 -7.53 8.97
CA ALA A 91 13.79 -7.05 8.09
C ALA A 91 14.20 -5.74 7.40
N ARG A 92 14.64 -4.73 8.17
CA ARG A 92 15.12 -3.45 7.62
C ARG A 92 16.23 -3.64 6.59
N SER A 93 17.20 -4.49 6.88
CA SER A 93 18.33 -4.76 5.98
C SER A 93 17.85 -5.35 4.65
N ARG A 94 16.95 -6.32 4.70
CA ARG A 94 16.40 -6.98 3.51
C ARG A 94 15.49 -6.05 2.70
N ILE A 95 14.62 -5.28 3.36
CA ILE A 95 13.77 -4.28 2.73
C ILE A 95 14.63 -3.22 2.02
N ALA A 96 15.68 -2.73 2.68
CA ALA A 96 16.60 -1.76 2.08
C ALA A 96 17.31 -2.34 0.85
N ALA A 97 17.82 -3.58 0.93
CA ALA A 97 18.52 -4.24 -0.17
C ALA A 97 17.61 -4.44 -1.40
N TYR A 98 16.34 -4.80 -1.20
CA TYR A 98 15.37 -4.94 -2.27
C TYR A 98 15.06 -3.59 -2.93
N HIS A 99 14.76 -2.57 -2.12
CA HIS A 99 14.36 -1.25 -2.62
C HIS A 99 15.51 -0.47 -3.26
N LEU A 100 16.76 -0.67 -2.83
CA LEU A 100 17.93 -0.08 -3.50
C LEU A 100 18.02 -0.46 -4.98
N ARG A 101 17.53 -1.61 -5.38
CA ARG A 101 17.49 -2.06 -6.79
C ARG A 101 16.42 -1.35 -7.61
N GLN A 102 15.49 -0.64 -6.99
CA GLN A 102 14.43 0.10 -7.65
C GLN A 102 14.82 1.56 -7.95
N LEU A 103 15.97 2.04 -7.44
CA LEU A 103 16.40 3.41 -7.70
C LEU A 103 16.60 3.66 -9.19
N PRO A 104 15.86 4.62 -9.77
CA PRO A 104 16.02 4.96 -11.17
C PRO A 104 17.29 5.79 -11.39
N LYS A 105 17.77 5.79 -12.62
CA LYS A 105 18.90 6.62 -13.04
C LYS A 105 18.42 7.80 -13.85
N ASP A 106 19.09 8.93 -13.69
CA ASP A 106 18.96 10.04 -14.63
C ASP A 106 19.47 9.62 -16.00
N GLU A 107 18.80 10.08 -17.04
CA GLU A 107 19.15 9.76 -18.42
C GLU A 107 19.20 11.02 -19.25
N ARG A 108 20.17 11.11 -20.16
CA ARG A 108 20.25 12.11 -21.22
C ARG A 108 20.76 11.48 -22.50
N PHE A 109 20.13 11.82 -23.60
CA PHE A 109 20.54 11.39 -24.94
C PHE A 109 20.25 12.51 -25.95
N THR A 110 20.97 12.49 -27.07
CA THR A 110 20.76 13.45 -28.20
C THR A 110 20.21 12.66 -29.38
N ASP A 111 19.11 13.14 -29.95
CA ASP A 111 18.48 12.51 -31.10
C ASP A 111 19.18 12.93 -32.43
N ALA A 112 18.70 12.38 -33.55
CA ALA A 112 19.25 12.65 -34.88
C ALA A 112 19.13 14.12 -35.34
N LEU A 113 18.27 14.92 -34.73
CA LEU A 113 18.10 16.35 -35.00
C LEU A 113 18.90 17.23 -34.03
N GLY A 114 19.74 16.63 -33.18
CA GLY A 114 20.55 17.34 -32.21
C GLY A 114 19.77 17.83 -30.97
N VAL A 115 18.57 17.31 -30.71
CA VAL A 115 17.80 17.63 -29.53
C VAL A 115 18.31 16.79 -28.36
N GLU A 116 18.73 17.44 -27.28
CA GLU A 116 19.04 16.74 -26.03
C GLU A 116 17.75 16.53 -25.25
N LEU A 117 17.43 15.26 -25.03
CA LEU A 117 16.27 14.77 -24.24
C LEU A 117 16.76 14.05 -23.01
N GLY A 118 15.94 14.04 -21.97
CA GLY A 118 16.31 13.28 -20.79
C GLY A 118 15.26 13.32 -19.69
N SER A 119 15.62 12.69 -18.58
CA SER A 119 14.85 12.72 -17.34
C SER A 119 15.75 12.81 -16.12
N ARG A 120 15.30 13.56 -15.14
CA ARG A 120 15.94 13.68 -13.83
C ARG A 120 14.97 13.22 -12.74
N TRP A 121 15.46 12.41 -11.83
CA TRP A 121 14.72 11.94 -10.68
C TRP A 121 15.12 12.70 -9.43
N THR A 122 14.14 13.09 -8.62
CA THR A 122 14.37 13.78 -7.35
C THR A 122 13.41 13.22 -6.31
N ALA A 123 13.89 13.00 -5.09
CA ALA A 123 13.02 12.67 -3.97
C ALA A 123 11.98 13.77 -3.72
N ILE A 124 10.83 13.41 -3.15
CA ILE A 124 9.90 14.37 -2.57
C ILE A 124 10.52 14.99 -1.31
N GLU A 125 10.06 16.19 -0.93
CA GLU A 125 10.65 16.96 0.18
C GLU A 125 10.32 16.38 1.56
N ALA A 126 9.13 15.82 1.71
CA ALA A 126 8.67 15.22 2.96
C ALA A 126 7.59 14.18 2.71
N VAL A 127 7.58 13.13 3.54
CA VAL A 127 6.53 12.11 3.52
C VAL A 127 5.96 11.91 4.93
N GLY A 128 4.64 11.75 5.01
CA GLY A 128 3.93 11.36 6.22
C GLY A 128 3.60 9.86 6.17
N LEU A 129 4.01 9.13 7.18
CA LEU A 129 3.71 7.72 7.37
C LEU A 129 2.55 7.59 8.34
N TYR A 130 1.44 7.03 7.91
CA TYR A 130 0.39 6.60 8.82
C TYR A 130 0.66 5.18 9.27
N VAL A 131 0.89 4.98 10.56
CA VAL A 131 1.07 3.66 11.15
C VAL A 131 -0.18 3.32 11.96
N PRO A 132 -0.88 2.23 11.63
CA PRO A 132 -2.04 1.82 12.39
C PRO A 132 -1.69 1.52 13.86
N GLY A 133 -2.63 1.79 14.75
CA GLY A 133 -2.56 1.43 16.16
C GLY A 133 -3.91 0.86 16.58
N GLY A 134 -4.02 0.39 17.82
CA GLY A 134 -5.23 -0.18 18.37
C GLY A 134 -5.04 -1.62 18.84
N THR A 135 -5.78 -2.58 18.29
CA THR A 135 -5.75 -3.99 18.74
C THR A 135 -4.48 -4.74 18.41
N ALA A 136 -3.67 -4.26 17.48
CA ALA A 136 -2.37 -4.82 17.13
C ALA A 136 -1.34 -3.71 16.92
N ALA A 137 -0.08 -4.02 17.18
CA ALA A 137 1.05 -3.16 16.86
C ALA A 137 1.67 -3.60 15.53
N TYR A 138 2.06 -2.63 14.70
CA TYR A 138 2.58 -2.90 13.36
C TYR A 138 3.98 -2.31 13.15
N PRO A 139 5.02 -2.81 13.87
CA PRO A 139 6.39 -2.35 13.66
C PRO A 139 6.89 -2.66 12.23
N SER A 140 6.39 -3.73 11.61
CA SER A 140 6.66 -4.04 10.19
C SER A 140 6.19 -2.93 9.26
N SER A 141 4.98 -2.39 9.48
CA SER A 141 4.46 -1.28 8.66
C SER A 141 5.31 -0.01 8.77
N VAL A 142 5.97 0.22 9.92
CA VAL A 142 6.94 1.31 10.04
C VAL A 142 8.10 1.09 9.06
N LEU A 143 8.69 -0.11 9.05
CA LEU A 143 9.82 -0.44 8.17
C LEU A 143 9.39 -0.37 6.69
N MET A 144 8.25 -0.97 6.35
CA MET A 144 7.75 -1.05 4.97
C MET A 144 7.43 0.32 4.35
N ASN A 145 7.09 1.32 5.16
CA ASN A 145 6.86 2.68 4.71
C ASN A 145 8.13 3.55 4.78
N ALA A 146 8.88 3.50 5.90
CA ALA A 146 10.00 4.39 6.12
C ALA A 146 11.25 3.99 5.33
N VAL A 147 11.57 2.70 5.23
CA VAL A 147 12.81 2.26 4.57
C VAL A 147 12.85 2.61 3.09
N PRO A 148 11.82 2.36 2.26
CA PRO A 148 11.84 2.80 0.86
C PRO A 148 11.86 4.33 0.72
N ALA A 149 11.24 5.09 1.62
CA ALA A 149 11.32 6.54 1.63
C ALA A 149 12.76 7.02 1.88
N LYS A 150 13.48 6.42 2.85
CA LYS A 150 14.89 6.73 3.12
C LYS A 150 15.81 6.28 1.98
N VAL A 151 15.55 5.13 1.36
CA VAL A 151 16.26 4.66 0.16
C VAL A 151 16.09 5.64 -1.01
N ALA A 152 14.88 6.20 -1.20
CA ALA A 152 14.61 7.23 -2.21
C ALA A 152 15.29 8.56 -1.92
N GLY A 153 15.84 8.75 -0.71
CA GLY A 153 16.51 9.98 -0.29
C GLY A 153 15.56 11.08 0.19
N VAL A 154 14.36 10.72 0.68
CA VAL A 154 13.42 11.69 1.27
C VAL A 154 14.06 12.32 2.51
N PRO A 155 14.26 13.65 2.55
CA PRO A 155 15.01 14.30 3.63
C PRO A 155 14.21 14.37 4.95
N ARG A 156 12.87 14.37 4.89
CA ARG A 156 12.00 14.48 6.07
C ARG A 156 10.93 13.40 6.04
N VAL A 157 11.01 12.45 6.98
CA VAL A 157 10.05 11.34 7.17
C VAL A 157 9.34 11.52 8.50
N VAL A 158 8.04 11.76 8.44
CA VAL A 158 7.18 12.05 9.58
C VAL A 158 6.25 10.86 9.82
N MET A 159 6.17 10.36 11.03
CA MET A 159 5.25 9.29 11.41
C MET A 159 4.13 9.83 12.30
N VAL A 160 2.91 9.44 12.00
CA VAL A 160 1.75 9.60 12.88
C VAL A 160 1.25 8.23 13.30
N VAL A 161 0.94 8.07 14.58
CA VAL A 161 0.48 6.82 15.17
C VAL A 161 -0.53 7.11 16.28
N PRO A 162 -1.73 6.49 16.30
CA PRO A 162 -2.68 6.65 17.38
C PRO A 162 -2.09 6.12 18.69
N ALA A 163 -2.42 6.77 19.79
CA ALA A 163 -1.95 6.42 21.13
C ALA A 163 -3.14 6.22 22.08
N PRO A 164 -3.92 5.14 21.96
CA PRO A 164 -5.05 4.88 22.85
C PRO A 164 -4.59 4.85 24.32
N ASP A 165 -5.31 5.58 25.16
CA ASP A 165 -4.99 5.75 26.57
C ASP A 165 -3.56 6.28 26.85
N GLY A 166 -2.98 7.00 25.86
CA GLY A 166 -1.61 7.52 25.91
C GLY A 166 -0.50 6.51 25.63
N ASN A 167 -0.85 5.26 25.32
CA ASN A 167 0.12 4.18 25.17
C ASN A 167 0.60 4.05 23.71
N LEU A 168 1.91 4.01 23.54
CA LEU A 168 2.57 3.64 22.29
C LEU A 168 3.30 2.32 22.47
N ASN A 169 3.18 1.44 21.48
CA ASN A 169 3.93 0.18 21.54
C ASN A 169 5.44 0.45 21.40
N PRO A 170 6.28 0.00 22.35
CA PRO A 170 7.71 0.24 22.33
C PRO A 170 8.40 -0.25 21.04
N LEU A 171 7.94 -1.39 20.48
CA LEU A 171 8.53 -1.96 19.28
C LEU A 171 8.24 -1.12 18.03
N VAL A 172 7.12 -0.39 17.98
CA VAL A 172 6.81 0.58 16.92
C VAL A 172 7.78 1.75 16.97
N LEU A 173 8.08 2.27 18.16
CA LEU A 173 9.06 3.36 18.34
C LEU A 173 10.48 2.90 18.02
N ALA A 174 10.86 1.69 18.42
CA ALA A 174 12.14 1.08 18.08
C ALA A 174 12.29 0.88 16.55
N ALA A 175 11.24 0.44 15.88
CA ALA A 175 11.24 0.31 14.42
C ALA A 175 11.38 1.67 13.72
N ALA A 176 10.72 2.72 14.23
CA ALA A 176 10.83 4.07 13.71
C ALA A 176 12.25 4.63 13.86
N GLN A 177 12.89 4.42 15.02
CA GLN A 177 14.28 4.78 15.24
C GLN A 177 15.22 4.02 14.29
N LEU A 178 15.03 2.71 14.17
CA LEU A 178 15.82 1.85 13.28
C LEU A 178 15.69 2.25 11.81
N ALA A 179 14.49 2.64 11.37
CA ALA A 179 14.23 3.08 10.00
C ALA A 179 14.67 4.52 9.72
N GLY A 180 15.05 5.29 10.74
CA GLY A 180 15.48 6.68 10.61
C GLY A 180 14.32 7.66 10.39
N VAL A 181 13.19 7.44 11.04
CA VAL A 181 12.06 8.40 11.05
C VAL A 181 12.50 9.66 11.80
N ASP A 182 12.23 10.85 11.23
CA ASP A 182 12.73 12.12 11.77
C ASP A 182 11.80 12.73 12.83
N GLU A 183 10.50 12.51 12.69
CA GLU A 183 9.47 13.06 13.59
C GLU A 183 8.39 12.03 13.84
N ILE A 184 7.93 11.91 15.09
CA ILE A 184 6.84 11.01 15.49
C ILE A 184 5.80 11.79 16.27
N TYR A 185 4.51 11.65 15.91
CA TYR A 185 3.39 12.32 16.56
C TYR A 185 2.31 11.34 17.01
N ARG A 186 1.80 11.54 18.24
CA ARG A 186 0.73 10.76 18.87
C ARG A 186 -0.63 11.19 18.36
N VAL A 187 -0.92 10.92 17.12
CA VAL A 187 -2.22 11.27 16.53
C VAL A 187 -2.61 10.22 15.50
N GLY A 188 -3.84 9.75 15.56
CA GLY A 188 -4.42 8.76 14.64
C GLY A 188 -5.61 9.31 13.85
N GLY A 189 -6.30 8.45 13.13
CA GLY A 189 -7.55 8.75 12.44
C GLY A 189 -7.47 9.78 11.31
N ALA A 190 -8.63 10.31 10.93
CA ALA A 190 -8.75 11.30 9.86
C ALA A 190 -8.05 12.63 10.21
N GLN A 191 -7.98 12.98 11.50
CA GLN A 191 -7.31 14.20 11.98
C GLN A 191 -5.79 14.14 11.75
N ALA A 192 -5.15 12.97 11.84
CA ALA A 192 -3.74 12.81 11.54
C ALA A 192 -3.46 13.03 10.04
N ILE A 193 -4.31 12.51 9.18
CA ILE A 193 -4.23 12.72 7.73
C ILE A 193 -4.39 14.20 7.38
N ALA A 194 -5.35 14.88 8.00
CA ALA A 194 -5.56 16.32 7.82
C ALA A 194 -4.34 17.15 8.27
N ALA A 195 -3.76 16.81 9.43
CA ALA A 195 -2.55 17.46 9.95
C ALA A 195 -1.36 17.31 9.02
N LEU A 196 -1.12 16.10 8.49
CA LEU A 196 -0.06 15.86 7.52
C LEU A 196 -0.28 16.60 6.19
N ALA A 197 -1.53 16.77 5.76
CA ALA A 197 -1.85 17.39 4.48
C ALA A 197 -1.81 18.93 4.53
N TYR A 198 -2.35 19.52 5.58
CA TYR A 198 -2.52 20.99 5.69
C TYR A 198 -1.52 21.66 6.63
N GLY A 199 -0.91 20.88 7.50
CA GLY A 199 -0.10 21.38 8.60
C GLY A 199 -0.94 21.88 9.78
N THR A 200 -0.29 22.03 10.91
CA THR A 200 -0.81 22.65 12.13
C THR A 200 0.30 23.50 12.74
N GLN A 201 0.11 24.00 13.95
CA GLN A 201 1.15 24.76 14.67
C GLN A 201 2.38 23.90 14.99
N THR A 202 2.16 22.60 15.26
CA THR A 202 3.24 21.65 15.64
C THR A 202 3.68 20.76 14.49
N ILE A 203 2.78 20.36 13.59
CA ILE A 203 3.05 19.44 12.49
C ILE A 203 3.19 20.21 11.18
N ALA A 204 4.38 20.31 10.62
CA ALA A 204 4.56 20.86 9.28
C ALA A 204 4.01 19.91 8.20
N PRO A 205 3.36 20.42 7.13
CA PRO A 205 2.76 19.58 6.10
C PRO A 205 3.81 18.77 5.34
N VAL A 206 3.34 17.73 4.66
CA VAL A 206 4.16 16.84 3.84
C VAL A 206 3.73 16.86 2.37
N ALA A 207 4.57 16.35 1.48
CA ALA A 207 4.26 16.26 0.05
C ALA A 207 3.44 15.00 -0.31
N LYS A 208 3.59 13.91 0.45
CA LYS A 208 2.87 12.65 0.25
C LYS A 208 2.55 11.99 1.59
N ILE A 209 1.40 11.30 1.66
CA ILE A 209 1.00 10.48 2.82
C ILE A 209 0.90 9.03 2.36
N VAL A 210 1.56 8.12 3.08
CA VAL A 210 1.58 6.68 2.81
C VAL A 210 1.20 5.89 4.06
N GLY A 211 0.84 4.64 3.86
CA GLY A 211 0.50 3.70 4.92
C GLY A 211 -1.01 3.40 5.01
N PRO A 212 -1.34 2.16 5.39
CA PRO A 212 -2.72 1.71 5.53
C PRO A 212 -3.36 2.27 6.80
N GLY A 213 -4.70 2.34 6.82
CA GLY A 213 -5.47 2.75 7.98
C GLY A 213 -6.91 2.29 7.87
N ASN A 214 -7.71 2.57 8.89
CA ASN A 214 -9.12 2.23 8.91
C ASN A 214 -9.93 3.05 7.87
N ALA A 215 -11.23 2.78 7.80
CA ALA A 215 -12.15 3.44 6.88
C ALA A 215 -12.13 4.99 6.95
N TYR A 216 -11.95 5.57 8.14
CA TYR A 216 -11.85 7.03 8.30
C TYR A 216 -10.54 7.58 7.73
N VAL A 217 -9.44 6.85 7.88
CA VAL A 217 -8.14 7.19 7.30
C VAL A 217 -8.20 7.12 5.77
N ALA A 218 -8.79 6.06 5.22
CA ALA A 218 -9.00 5.90 3.79
C ALA A 218 -9.87 7.02 3.20
N ALA A 219 -10.98 7.37 3.88
CA ALA A 219 -11.83 8.49 3.51
C ALA A 219 -11.09 9.84 3.57
N ALA A 220 -10.32 10.09 4.63
CA ALA A 220 -9.53 11.30 4.76
C ALA A 220 -8.45 11.41 3.67
N LYS A 221 -7.76 10.31 3.32
CA LYS A 221 -6.79 10.27 2.21
C LYS A 221 -7.45 10.66 0.88
N ARG A 222 -8.66 10.17 0.58
CA ARG A 222 -9.42 10.61 -0.60
C ARG A 222 -9.72 12.11 -0.59
N ILE A 223 -10.12 12.64 0.57
CA ILE A 223 -10.49 14.06 0.72
C ILE A 223 -9.30 14.98 0.50
N VAL A 224 -8.13 14.62 0.99
CA VAL A 224 -6.92 15.46 0.91
C VAL A 224 -6.12 15.25 -0.39
N PHE A 225 -6.45 14.23 -1.19
CA PHE A 225 -5.78 14.00 -2.47
C PHE A 225 -5.93 15.20 -3.41
N GLY A 226 -4.81 15.63 -3.99
CA GLY A 226 -4.72 16.85 -4.77
C GLY A 226 -4.12 18.03 -3.98
N LYS A 227 -4.36 18.10 -2.67
CA LYS A 227 -3.60 18.96 -1.76
C LYS A 227 -2.26 18.32 -1.40
N VAL A 228 -2.27 17.02 -1.19
CA VAL A 228 -1.11 16.19 -0.89
C VAL A 228 -1.21 14.91 -1.74
N GLY A 229 -0.08 14.31 -2.12
CA GLY A 229 -0.07 12.98 -2.74
C GLY A 229 -0.44 11.90 -1.73
N ILE A 230 -0.98 10.79 -2.22
CA ILE A 230 -1.19 9.58 -1.42
C ILE A 230 -0.58 8.38 -2.12
N ASP A 231 -0.34 7.28 -1.40
CA ASP A 231 0.01 5.98 -1.97
C ASP A 231 -1.18 5.37 -2.69
N MET A 232 -2.15 4.92 -1.92
CA MET A 232 -3.38 4.28 -2.40
C MET A 232 -4.51 4.47 -1.40
N ILE A 233 -5.72 4.07 -1.81
CA ILE A 233 -6.87 3.94 -0.92
C ILE A 233 -6.99 2.46 -0.59
N ALA A 234 -6.56 2.08 0.62
CA ALA A 234 -6.60 0.71 1.07
C ALA A 234 -8.04 0.27 1.35
N GLY A 235 -8.40 -0.89 0.84
CA GLY A 235 -9.56 -1.68 1.27
C GLY A 235 -9.15 -2.76 2.29
N PRO A 236 -10.08 -3.65 2.67
CA PRO A 236 -9.74 -4.84 3.45
C PRO A 236 -8.74 -5.72 2.71
N SER A 237 -7.83 -6.35 3.46
CA SER A 237 -6.76 -7.19 2.91
C SER A 237 -7.28 -8.45 2.23
N GLU A 238 -6.49 -8.99 1.30
CA GLU A 238 -6.88 -10.08 0.40
C GLU A 238 -5.73 -11.05 0.17
N VAL A 239 -6.00 -12.36 0.26
CA VAL A 239 -5.12 -13.41 -0.28
C VAL A 239 -5.88 -14.29 -1.26
N LEU A 240 -5.23 -14.62 -2.37
CA LEU A 240 -5.66 -15.64 -3.30
C LEU A 240 -4.56 -16.68 -3.43
N ILE A 241 -4.90 -17.94 -3.14
CA ILE A 241 -4.00 -19.08 -3.31
C ILE A 241 -4.47 -19.88 -4.52
N ALA A 242 -3.59 -20.04 -5.51
CA ALA A 242 -3.81 -20.92 -6.64
C ALA A 242 -2.97 -22.21 -6.44
N ALA A 243 -3.62 -23.35 -6.21
CA ALA A 243 -2.95 -24.59 -5.84
C ALA A 243 -3.41 -25.78 -6.67
N ASP A 244 -2.46 -26.64 -7.07
CA ASP A 244 -2.74 -27.96 -7.65
C ASP A 244 -2.69 -29.06 -6.56
N LYS A 245 -2.87 -30.32 -6.97
CA LYS A 245 -2.83 -31.51 -6.10
C LYS A 245 -1.52 -31.69 -5.32
N THR A 246 -0.44 -30.95 -5.63
CA THR A 246 0.83 -31.03 -4.91
C THR A 246 0.85 -30.13 -3.68
N GLY A 247 -0.17 -29.26 -3.51
CA GLY A 247 -0.33 -28.38 -2.36
C GLY A 247 -0.58 -29.16 -1.06
N ASN A 248 -0.03 -28.67 0.03
CA ASN A 248 -0.29 -29.21 1.36
C ASN A 248 -1.52 -28.48 1.98
N ALA A 249 -2.57 -29.22 2.28
CA ALA A 249 -3.83 -28.64 2.76
C ALA A 249 -3.69 -27.87 4.09
N ASP A 250 -2.84 -28.35 5.01
CA ASP A 250 -2.63 -27.69 6.30
C ASP A 250 -1.86 -26.36 6.14
N TRP A 251 -0.90 -26.29 5.21
CA TRP A 251 -0.16 -25.07 4.93
C TRP A 251 -1.06 -24.04 4.25
N ILE A 252 -1.81 -24.44 3.22
CA ILE A 252 -2.77 -23.58 2.53
C ILE A 252 -3.82 -23.03 3.52
N ALA A 253 -4.32 -23.87 4.43
CA ALA A 253 -5.25 -23.44 5.46
C ALA A 253 -4.63 -22.41 6.41
N ALA A 254 -3.36 -22.58 6.78
CA ALA A 254 -2.65 -21.63 7.63
C ALA A 254 -2.49 -20.27 6.94
N ASP A 255 -2.15 -20.25 5.63
CA ASP A 255 -1.97 -19.04 4.85
C ASP A 255 -3.32 -18.30 4.63
N LEU A 256 -4.41 -19.03 4.32
CA LEU A 256 -5.76 -18.46 4.24
C LEU A 256 -6.20 -17.83 5.59
N LEU A 257 -5.83 -18.45 6.70
CA LEU A 257 -6.17 -17.98 8.05
C LEU A 257 -5.26 -16.83 8.50
N ALA A 258 -4.00 -16.78 8.06
CA ALA A 258 -3.10 -15.65 8.29
C ALA A 258 -3.69 -14.36 7.74
N GLN A 259 -4.31 -14.41 6.56
CA GLN A 259 -5.04 -13.27 6.02
C GLN A 259 -6.36 -13.00 6.74
N ALA A 260 -7.14 -14.07 7.02
CA ALA A 260 -8.47 -13.93 7.61
C ALA A 260 -8.45 -13.33 9.02
N GLU A 261 -7.36 -13.50 9.78
CA GLU A 261 -7.24 -12.95 11.14
C GLU A 261 -6.99 -11.44 11.20
N HIS A 262 -6.68 -10.79 10.08
CA HIS A 262 -6.43 -9.35 10.03
C HIS A 262 -7.69 -8.54 10.36
N ASP A 263 -8.83 -8.86 9.71
CA ASP A 263 -10.10 -8.15 9.87
C ASP A 263 -11.29 -9.03 9.50
N GLU A 264 -12.48 -8.78 10.07
CA GLU A 264 -13.69 -9.53 9.72
C GLU A 264 -14.09 -9.36 8.24
N ALA A 265 -13.67 -8.28 7.57
CA ALA A 265 -13.88 -8.01 6.14
C ALA A 265 -12.72 -8.47 5.25
N ALA A 266 -11.65 -9.07 5.80
CA ALA A 266 -10.57 -9.65 5.00
C ALA A 266 -11.11 -10.76 4.08
N GLN A 267 -10.43 -11.02 2.96
CA GLN A 267 -10.86 -12.01 1.99
C GLN A 267 -9.77 -13.04 1.72
N SER A 268 -10.12 -14.32 1.92
CA SER A 268 -9.23 -15.46 1.66
C SER A 268 -9.85 -16.34 0.59
N ILE A 269 -9.15 -16.54 -0.53
CA ILE A 269 -9.65 -17.26 -1.71
C ILE A 269 -8.72 -18.41 -2.05
N LEU A 270 -9.27 -19.60 -2.23
CA LEU A 270 -8.57 -20.74 -2.84
C LEU A 270 -9.11 -20.97 -4.25
N ILE A 271 -8.23 -21.06 -5.24
CA ILE A 271 -8.54 -21.61 -6.58
C ILE A 271 -7.73 -22.88 -6.76
N THR A 272 -8.38 -23.98 -7.07
CA THR A 272 -7.70 -25.27 -7.30
C THR A 272 -8.35 -26.07 -8.41
N ASP A 273 -7.58 -26.93 -9.07
CA ASP A 273 -8.09 -27.92 -10.02
C ASP A 273 -8.25 -29.32 -9.39
N ASP A 274 -8.07 -29.44 -8.08
CA ASP A 274 -8.22 -30.69 -7.32
C ASP A 274 -9.33 -30.59 -6.27
N ALA A 275 -10.43 -31.31 -6.49
CA ALA A 275 -11.58 -31.32 -5.60
C ALA A 275 -11.30 -31.98 -4.24
N ALA A 276 -10.33 -32.89 -4.17
CA ALA A 276 -9.92 -33.51 -2.91
C ALA A 276 -9.16 -32.50 -2.07
N LEU A 277 -8.18 -31.81 -2.65
CA LEU A 277 -7.44 -30.72 -2.00
C LEU A 277 -8.41 -29.62 -1.48
N ALA A 278 -9.39 -29.20 -2.29
CA ALA A 278 -10.39 -28.21 -1.89
C ALA A 278 -11.13 -28.62 -0.61
N THR A 279 -11.48 -29.93 -0.51
CA THR A 279 -12.19 -30.47 0.65
C THR A 279 -11.28 -30.62 1.87
N GLU A 280 -10.02 -31.02 1.66
CA GLU A 280 -9.03 -31.14 2.74
C GLU A 280 -8.65 -29.78 3.31
N VAL A 281 -8.47 -28.76 2.48
CA VAL A 281 -8.22 -27.38 2.93
C VAL A 281 -9.37 -26.85 3.78
N GLU A 282 -10.64 -27.03 3.36
CA GLU A 282 -11.78 -26.58 4.16
C GLU A 282 -11.79 -27.25 5.56
N LYS A 283 -11.54 -28.56 5.63
CA LYS A 283 -11.43 -29.27 6.91
C LYS A 283 -10.25 -28.77 7.76
N ALA A 284 -9.10 -28.50 7.11
CA ALA A 284 -7.93 -27.98 7.81
C ALA A 284 -8.17 -26.58 8.37
N VAL A 285 -8.85 -25.68 7.63
CA VAL A 285 -9.27 -24.36 8.11
C VAL A 285 -10.19 -24.50 9.34
N GLU A 286 -11.22 -25.36 9.27
CA GLU A 286 -12.11 -25.61 10.41
C GLU A 286 -11.39 -26.16 11.64
N ALA A 287 -10.38 -27.01 11.44
CA ALA A 287 -9.58 -27.57 12.52
C ALA A 287 -8.67 -26.49 13.16
N GLN A 288 -7.97 -25.71 12.34
CA GLN A 288 -7.02 -24.70 12.81
C GLN A 288 -7.72 -23.52 13.48
N LEU A 289 -8.90 -23.11 13.01
CA LEU A 289 -9.71 -22.06 13.66
C LEU A 289 -9.97 -22.32 15.14
N LYS A 290 -10.04 -23.59 15.58
CA LYS A 290 -10.32 -23.94 16.98
C LYS A 290 -9.19 -23.54 17.95
N SER A 291 -7.99 -23.36 17.44
CA SER A 291 -6.79 -23.05 18.24
C SER A 291 -6.27 -21.62 18.08
N LEU A 292 -6.81 -20.85 17.14
CA LEU A 292 -6.35 -19.48 16.88
C LEU A 292 -6.82 -18.51 17.97
N PRO A 293 -5.94 -17.65 18.49
CA PRO A 293 -6.35 -16.59 19.43
C PRO A 293 -7.39 -15.64 18.85
N ARG A 294 -7.34 -15.37 17.54
CA ARG A 294 -8.27 -14.49 16.82
C ARG A 294 -9.35 -15.26 16.03
N ALA A 295 -9.69 -16.48 16.45
CA ALA A 295 -10.65 -17.36 15.80
C ALA A 295 -11.99 -16.70 15.45
N LYS A 296 -12.48 -15.76 16.28
CA LYS A 296 -13.75 -15.06 16.03
C LYS A 296 -13.65 -14.19 14.78
N ILE A 297 -12.57 -13.42 14.62
CA ILE A 297 -12.32 -12.53 13.48
C ILE A 297 -12.08 -13.38 12.23
N ALA A 298 -11.11 -14.30 12.28
CA ALA A 298 -10.77 -15.17 11.17
C ALA A 298 -11.97 -16.02 10.69
N GLY A 299 -12.76 -16.53 11.63
CA GLY A 299 -13.95 -17.31 11.32
C GLY A 299 -15.08 -16.49 10.68
N ALA A 300 -15.25 -15.23 11.07
CA ALA A 300 -16.20 -14.31 10.42
C ALA A 300 -15.74 -14.01 8.98
N SER A 301 -14.49 -13.60 8.80
CA SER A 301 -13.88 -13.35 7.49
C SER A 301 -14.02 -14.54 6.54
N TRP A 302 -13.61 -15.75 6.99
CA TRP A 302 -13.70 -16.97 6.19
C TRP A 302 -15.15 -17.32 5.80
N ARG A 303 -16.10 -17.18 6.74
CA ARG A 303 -17.52 -17.49 6.50
C ARG A 303 -18.17 -16.53 5.51
N ASP A 304 -17.89 -15.23 5.64
CA ASP A 304 -18.66 -14.18 4.99
C ASP A 304 -17.99 -13.72 3.68
N PHE A 305 -16.66 -13.81 3.58
CA PHE A 305 -15.87 -13.35 2.43
C PHE A 305 -14.92 -14.40 1.83
N GLY A 306 -14.73 -15.54 2.51
CA GLY A 306 -13.92 -16.64 1.99
C GLY A 306 -14.56 -17.32 0.77
N ALA A 307 -13.72 -17.81 -0.14
CA ALA A 307 -14.19 -18.55 -1.32
C ALA A 307 -13.27 -19.71 -1.69
N ILE A 308 -13.87 -20.79 -2.19
CA ILE A 308 -13.18 -21.92 -2.84
C ILE A 308 -13.74 -22.02 -4.26
N ILE A 309 -12.87 -21.89 -5.25
CA ILE A 309 -13.21 -21.93 -6.67
C ILE A 309 -12.55 -23.16 -7.31
N LEU A 310 -13.36 -24.10 -7.77
CA LEU A 310 -12.87 -25.27 -8.49
C LEU A 310 -12.81 -24.94 -9.99
N VAL A 311 -11.65 -25.23 -10.59
CA VAL A 311 -11.39 -25.08 -12.04
C VAL A 311 -11.03 -26.43 -12.66
N ARG A 312 -11.06 -26.55 -13.99
CA ARG A 312 -10.64 -27.79 -14.66
C ARG A 312 -9.14 -27.95 -14.73
N SER A 313 -8.42 -26.83 -14.79
CA SER A 313 -6.96 -26.75 -14.75
C SER A 313 -6.52 -25.41 -14.17
N LEU A 314 -5.33 -25.32 -13.57
CA LEU A 314 -4.80 -24.02 -13.11
C LEU A 314 -4.58 -23.02 -14.26
N SER A 315 -4.50 -23.49 -15.51
CA SER A 315 -4.53 -22.60 -16.68
C SER A 315 -5.82 -21.83 -16.81
N ASP A 316 -6.95 -22.44 -16.41
CA ASP A 316 -8.27 -21.77 -16.40
C ASP A 316 -8.43 -20.81 -15.21
N ALA A 317 -7.56 -20.90 -14.20
CA ALA A 317 -7.54 -19.95 -13.07
C ALA A 317 -7.00 -18.58 -13.47
N VAL A 318 -6.10 -18.48 -14.45
CA VAL A 318 -5.42 -17.22 -14.82
C VAL A 318 -6.40 -16.07 -15.09
N PRO A 319 -7.45 -16.19 -15.94
CA PRO A 319 -8.39 -15.11 -16.15
C PRO A 319 -9.22 -14.77 -14.90
N LEU A 320 -9.44 -15.71 -13.99
CA LEU A 320 -10.12 -15.46 -12.72
C LEU A 320 -9.22 -14.69 -11.75
N ILE A 321 -7.95 -15.06 -11.65
CA ILE A 321 -6.93 -14.34 -10.87
C ILE A 321 -6.84 -12.90 -11.36
N ASP A 322 -6.69 -12.68 -12.67
CA ASP A 322 -6.61 -11.35 -13.25
C ASP A 322 -7.88 -10.51 -13.05
N ALA A 323 -9.06 -11.16 -13.02
CA ALA A 323 -10.31 -10.50 -12.72
C ALA A 323 -10.47 -10.13 -11.24
N ILE A 324 -9.99 -10.99 -10.33
CA ILE A 324 -9.95 -10.72 -8.88
C ILE A 324 -8.90 -9.65 -8.60
N ALA A 325 -7.74 -9.73 -9.26
CA ALA A 325 -6.60 -8.83 -9.06
C ALA A 325 -6.22 -8.70 -7.57
N PRO A 326 -5.85 -9.81 -6.92
CA PRO A 326 -5.69 -9.87 -5.46
C PRO A 326 -4.51 -9.03 -4.98
N GLU A 327 -4.56 -8.64 -3.72
CA GLU A 327 -3.44 -8.02 -3.00
C GLU A 327 -2.25 -8.99 -2.93
N HIS A 328 -2.48 -10.19 -2.36
CA HIS A 328 -1.48 -11.27 -2.28
C HIS A 328 -1.93 -12.44 -3.15
N LEU A 329 -1.03 -12.93 -3.98
CA LEU A 329 -1.24 -14.13 -4.79
C LEU A 329 -0.18 -15.17 -4.45
N GLU A 330 -0.59 -16.33 -3.97
CA GLU A 330 0.29 -17.48 -3.82
C GLU A 330 0.09 -18.49 -4.95
N LEU A 331 1.18 -18.96 -5.52
CA LEU A 331 1.19 -19.98 -6.57
C LEU A 331 1.81 -21.26 -6.01
N ILE A 332 0.96 -22.17 -5.52
CA ILE A 332 1.35 -23.44 -4.88
C ILE A 332 1.10 -24.58 -5.87
N ALA A 333 1.95 -24.69 -6.88
CA ALA A 333 1.78 -25.63 -7.97
C ALA A 333 3.12 -26.24 -8.42
N ALA A 334 3.08 -27.42 -9.03
CA ALA A 334 4.27 -28.07 -9.58
C ALA A 334 4.95 -27.23 -10.68
N ASP A 335 4.17 -26.44 -11.45
CA ASP A 335 4.67 -25.55 -12.50
C ASP A 335 4.18 -24.09 -12.25
N ALA A 336 4.54 -23.54 -11.09
CA ALA A 336 4.18 -22.20 -10.70
C ALA A 336 4.79 -21.11 -11.63
N GLU A 337 6.00 -21.34 -12.16
CA GLU A 337 6.69 -20.39 -13.05
C GLU A 337 5.96 -20.20 -14.39
N SER A 338 5.36 -21.25 -14.93
CA SER A 338 4.56 -21.17 -16.16
C SER A 338 3.29 -20.35 -15.95
N LEU A 339 2.65 -20.47 -14.77
CA LEU A 339 1.49 -19.65 -14.42
C LEU A 339 1.88 -18.18 -14.27
N LEU A 340 3.00 -17.90 -13.59
CA LEU A 340 3.52 -16.56 -13.36
C LEU A 340 3.59 -15.73 -14.64
N THR A 341 4.10 -16.29 -15.73
CA THR A 341 4.28 -15.57 -17.00
C THR A 341 2.98 -15.12 -17.66
N ARG A 342 1.84 -15.66 -17.23
CA ARG A 342 0.52 -15.41 -17.80
C ARG A 342 -0.35 -14.47 -16.95
N ILE A 343 0.00 -14.30 -15.68
CA ILE A 343 -0.74 -13.48 -14.72
C ILE A 343 -0.27 -12.02 -14.86
N ARG A 344 -1.23 -11.09 -14.84
CA ARG A 344 -1.00 -9.66 -15.02
C ARG A 344 -1.32 -8.83 -13.78
N ASN A 345 -2.30 -9.25 -13.00
CA ASN A 345 -2.91 -8.41 -11.97
C ASN A 345 -2.79 -9.09 -10.60
N ALA A 346 -1.77 -8.70 -9.85
CA ALA A 346 -1.61 -9.02 -8.42
C ALA A 346 -0.76 -7.94 -7.76
N GLY A 347 -0.98 -7.67 -6.49
CA GLY A 347 -0.16 -6.72 -5.73
C GLY A 347 1.23 -7.29 -5.46
N ALA A 348 1.30 -8.54 -4.98
CA ALA A 348 2.52 -9.33 -4.85
C ALA A 348 2.26 -10.80 -5.22
N ILE A 349 3.28 -11.49 -5.72
CA ILE A 349 3.19 -12.91 -6.11
C ILE A 349 4.23 -13.72 -5.34
N PHE A 350 3.76 -14.74 -4.63
CA PHE A 350 4.54 -15.68 -3.82
C PHE A 350 4.60 -17.02 -4.54
N ILE A 351 5.79 -17.49 -4.85
CA ILE A 351 5.98 -18.60 -5.78
C ILE A 351 6.52 -19.82 -5.06
N GLY A 352 5.79 -20.94 -5.18
CA GLY A 352 6.17 -22.25 -4.67
C GLY A 352 5.72 -22.51 -3.22
N HIS A 353 5.82 -23.78 -2.84
CA HIS A 353 5.27 -24.34 -1.59
C HIS A 353 5.86 -23.76 -0.29
N HIS A 354 7.06 -23.16 -0.34
CA HIS A 354 7.79 -22.64 0.83
C HIS A 354 7.79 -21.12 0.91
N THR A 355 6.87 -20.46 0.23
CA THR A 355 6.81 -19.00 0.15
C THR A 355 5.45 -18.49 0.61
N PRO A 356 5.10 -18.63 1.91
CA PRO A 356 3.86 -18.09 2.43
C PRO A 356 3.88 -16.54 2.40
N GLU A 357 2.72 -15.93 2.27
CA GLU A 357 2.52 -14.48 2.31
C GLU A 357 3.24 -13.84 3.50
N ALA A 358 3.09 -14.43 4.69
CA ALA A 358 3.66 -13.91 5.94
C ALA A 358 5.19 -13.68 5.89
N ILE A 359 5.96 -14.47 5.12
CA ILE A 359 7.40 -14.23 4.99
C ILE A 359 7.67 -12.91 4.23
N GLY A 360 6.84 -12.57 3.26
CA GLY A 360 6.89 -11.30 2.54
C GLY A 360 6.49 -10.13 3.43
N ASP A 361 5.48 -10.31 4.24
CA ASP A 361 4.96 -9.29 5.15
C ASP A 361 5.95 -8.84 6.21
N TYR A 362 6.89 -9.70 6.58
CA TYR A 362 7.83 -9.38 7.67
C TYR A 362 9.26 -9.22 7.21
N VAL A 363 9.86 -10.21 6.53
CA VAL A 363 11.33 -10.28 6.42
C VAL A 363 11.87 -10.58 5.02
N ALA A 364 11.07 -10.99 4.05
CA ALA A 364 11.60 -11.35 2.73
C ALA A 364 12.23 -10.18 1.98
N GLY A 365 11.76 -8.96 2.23
CA GLY A 365 12.32 -7.72 1.66
C GLY A 365 11.40 -7.00 0.67
N SER A 366 10.40 -7.68 0.08
CA SER A 366 9.32 -7.02 -0.67
C SER A 366 8.47 -6.14 0.26
N ASN A 367 7.65 -5.27 -0.33
CA ASN A 367 6.78 -4.39 0.46
C ASN A 367 5.41 -5.03 0.66
N HIS A 368 4.84 -4.88 1.86
CA HIS A 368 3.50 -5.35 2.16
C HIS A 368 2.41 -4.27 2.04
N VAL A 369 2.76 -3.03 1.72
CA VAL A 369 1.78 -1.99 1.40
C VAL A 369 1.38 -2.18 -0.06
N LEU A 370 0.34 -2.94 -0.28
CA LEU A 370 -0.06 -3.48 -1.57
C LEU A 370 -1.44 -2.95 -2.00
N PRO A 371 -1.72 -2.92 -3.31
CA PRO A 371 -3.02 -2.51 -3.82
C PRO A 371 -4.11 -3.54 -3.50
N THR A 372 -5.14 -3.10 -2.78
CA THR A 372 -6.32 -3.89 -2.41
C THR A 372 -7.54 -3.55 -3.28
N ALA A 373 -8.65 -4.22 -3.08
CA ALA A 373 -9.92 -3.93 -3.74
C ALA A 373 -9.80 -3.86 -5.27
N ARG A 374 -9.07 -4.81 -5.85
CA ARG A 374 -8.81 -4.94 -7.28
C ARG A 374 -8.01 -3.78 -7.90
N SER A 375 -7.37 -2.94 -7.10
CA SER A 375 -6.56 -1.85 -7.63
C SER A 375 -5.22 -2.31 -8.22
N ALA A 376 -4.80 -3.57 -7.99
CA ALA A 376 -3.66 -4.19 -8.65
C ALA A 376 -3.76 -4.20 -10.21
N ARG A 377 -4.96 -3.93 -10.78
CA ARG A 377 -5.16 -3.74 -12.22
C ARG A 377 -4.51 -2.47 -12.78
N PHE A 378 -4.20 -1.49 -11.92
CA PHE A 378 -3.68 -0.19 -12.35
C PHE A 378 -2.70 0.44 -11.34
N SER A 379 -2.42 -0.23 -10.23
CA SER A 379 -1.52 0.25 -9.18
C SER A 379 -0.53 -0.84 -8.79
N SER A 380 0.63 -0.45 -8.32
CA SER A 380 1.67 -1.34 -7.78
C SER A 380 1.76 -1.21 -6.26
N GLY A 381 2.40 -2.17 -5.62
CA GLY A 381 2.82 -2.03 -4.22
C GLY A 381 3.77 -0.86 -4.02
N LEU A 382 3.81 -0.36 -2.79
CA LEU A 382 4.65 0.78 -2.40
C LEU A 382 6.13 0.48 -2.68
N GLY A 383 6.78 1.38 -3.40
CA GLY A 383 8.18 1.25 -3.79
C GLY A 383 8.91 2.58 -3.81
N VAL A 384 10.17 2.56 -4.22
CA VAL A 384 11.02 3.76 -4.26
C VAL A 384 10.43 4.86 -5.14
N LEU A 385 9.81 4.49 -6.27
CA LEU A 385 9.23 5.45 -7.21
C LEU A 385 8.06 6.24 -6.63
N ASP A 386 7.40 5.73 -5.60
CA ASP A 386 6.36 6.46 -4.88
C ASP A 386 6.87 7.70 -4.16
N PHE A 387 8.15 7.72 -3.84
CA PHE A 387 8.83 8.80 -3.13
C PHE A 387 9.68 9.67 -4.03
N MET A 388 9.61 9.47 -5.36
CA MET A 388 10.42 10.19 -6.33
C MET A 388 9.56 10.87 -7.40
N LYS A 389 10.07 11.96 -7.94
CA LYS A 389 9.47 12.70 -9.07
C LYS A 389 10.40 12.63 -10.25
N ARG A 390 9.86 12.31 -11.44
CA ARG A 390 10.57 12.38 -12.70
C ARG A 390 10.29 13.72 -13.38
N THR A 391 11.33 14.50 -13.66
CA THR A 391 11.26 15.75 -14.43
C THR A 391 11.85 15.52 -15.80
N SER A 392 11.10 15.82 -16.86
CA SER A 392 11.59 15.77 -18.25
C SER A 392 12.58 16.91 -18.50
N LEU A 393 13.64 16.61 -19.21
CA LEU A 393 14.65 17.56 -19.65
C LEU A 393 14.61 17.67 -21.17
N LEU A 394 14.62 18.90 -21.68
CA LEU A 394 14.63 19.21 -23.10
C LEU A 394 15.55 20.38 -23.34
N LYS A 395 16.50 20.23 -24.32
CA LYS A 395 17.40 21.31 -24.75
C LYS A 395 17.59 21.25 -26.24
N LEU A 396 17.37 22.38 -26.88
CA LEU A 396 17.59 22.57 -28.30
C LEU A 396 18.71 23.60 -28.53
N GLY A 397 19.50 23.35 -29.57
CA GLY A 397 20.34 24.38 -30.19
C GLY A 397 19.61 25.09 -31.31
N PRO A 398 20.24 26.13 -31.94
CA PRO A 398 19.64 26.86 -33.07
C PRO A 398 19.28 25.95 -34.25
N GLU A 399 20.10 24.96 -34.56
CA GLU A 399 19.86 24.03 -35.68
C GLU A 399 18.65 23.13 -35.45
N SER A 400 18.56 22.53 -34.24
CA SER A 400 17.41 21.72 -33.86
C SER A 400 16.12 22.54 -33.86
N LEU A 401 16.20 23.80 -33.42
CA LEU A 401 15.03 24.68 -33.43
C LEU A 401 14.64 25.07 -34.90
N ARG A 402 15.60 25.27 -35.81
CA ARG A 402 15.29 25.48 -37.22
C ARG A 402 14.62 24.27 -37.87
N ALA A 403 15.06 23.08 -37.51
CA ALA A 403 14.48 21.82 -38.01
C ALA A 403 13.03 21.60 -37.52
N LEU A 404 12.75 21.83 -36.25
CA LEU A 404 11.46 21.51 -35.62
C LEU A 404 10.46 22.68 -35.57
N GLY A 405 10.96 23.90 -35.57
CA GLY A 405 10.18 25.12 -35.38
C GLY A 405 9.03 25.31 -36.36
N PRO A 406 9.19 25.10 -37.68
CA PRO A 406 8.09 25.23 -38.63
C PRO A 406 6.89 24.32 -38.28
N ALA A 407 7.14 23.08 -37.84
CA ALA A 407 6.08 22.16 -37.42
C ALA A 407 5.38 22.64 -36.15
N ALA A 408 6.14 23.11 -35.16
CA ALA A 408 5.56 23.64 -33.92
C ALA A 408 4.70 24.90 -34.18
N ILE A 409 5.14 25.80 -35.07
CA ILE A 409 4.39 26.99 -35.48
C ILE A 409 3.08 26.58 -36.17
N ALA A 410 3.14 25.63 -37.09
CA ALA A 410 1.96 25.15 -37.82
C ALA A 410 0.92 24.53 -36.86
N LEU A 411 1.37 23.68 -35.92
CA LEU A 411 0.49 23.08 -34.92
C LEU A 411 -0.10 24.13 -33.99
N GLY A 412 0.69 25.04 -33.45
CA GLY A 412 0.19 26.12 -32.58
C GLY A 412 -0.89 26.96 -33.22
N ARG A 413 -0.73 27.29 -34.53
CA ARG A 413 -1.75 28.00 -35.31
C ARG A 413 -2.99 27.16 -35.58
N ALA A 414 -2.84 25.87 -35.91
CA ALA A 414 -3.95 24.97 -36.14
C ALA A 414 -4.82 24.79 -34.87
N GLU A 415 -4.22 24.87 -33.72
CA GLU A 415 -4.89 24.84 -32.41
C GLU A 415 -5.47 26.21 -31.99
N GLY A 416 -5.27 27.27 -32.76
CA GLY A 416 -5.69 28.62 -32.39
C GLY A 416 -4.83 29.26 -31.31
N LEU A 417 -3.64 28.74 -31.05
CA LEU A 417 -2.71 29.19 -30.03
C LEU A 417 -1.59 30.04 -30.62
N GLU A 418 -1.91 31.22 -31.17
CA GLU A 418 -0.96 32.10 -31.86
C GLU A 418 0.24 32.53 -31.01
N ALA A 419 0.06 32.70 -29.69
CA ALA A 419 1.16 33.02 -28.80
C ALA A 419 2.20 31.87 -28.71
N HIS A 420 1.78 30.61 -28.81
CA HIS A 420 2.66 29.44 -28.88
C HIS A 420 3.45 29.44 -30.19
N ALA A 421 2.76 29.65 -31.32
CA ALA A 421 3.39 29.77 -32.63
C ALA A 421 4.40 30.93 -32.67
N ARG A 422 4.04 32.09 -32.15
CA ARG A 422 4.90 33.28 -32.08
C ARG A 422 6.12 33.05 -31.17
N SER A 423 5.98 32.32 -30.07
CA SER A 423 7.11 32.00 -29.18
C SER A 423 8.23 31.26 -29.91
N VAL A 424 7.89 30.41 -30.88
CA VAL A 424 8.87 29.69 -31.72
C VAL A 424 9.33 30.58 -32.89
N ALA A 425 8.39 31.23 -33.59
CA ALA A 425 8.67 32.04 -34.78
C ALA A 425 9.68 33.14 -34.50
N ILE A 426 9.54 33.87 -33.40
CA ILE A 426 10.43 34.99 -33.05
C ILE A 426 11.89 34.54 -32.84
N ARG A 427 12.12 33.30 -32.38
CA ARG A 427 13.45 32.71 -32.23
C ARG A 427 14.07 32.27 -33.56
N LEU A 428 13.27 32.19 -34.59
CA LEU A 428 13.66 31.88 -35.98
C LEU A 428 13.70 33.11 -36.87
N ASN A 429 13.37 34.29 -36.34
CA ASN A 429 13.20 35.55 -37.08
C ASN A 429 12.10 35.47 -38.18
N LEU A 430 11.00 34.77 -37.88
CA LEU A 430 9.81 34.56 -38.70
C LEU A 430 8.63 35.40 -38.23
#